data_6b2ac3115ffc732eababda4f22d9da2f
#
_entry.id   6b2ac3115ffc732eababda4f22d9da2f
#
_cell.length_a   1.000
_cell.length_b   1.000
_cell.length_c   1.000
_cell.angle_alpha   90.00
_cell.angle_beta   90.00
_cell.angle_gamma   90.00
#
_symmetry.space_group_name_H-M   'P 1'
#
loop_
_entity.id
_entity.type
_entity.pdbx_description
1 polymer ?
#
loop_
_entity_poly.entity_id
_entity_poly.type
_entity_poly.pdbx_seq_one_letter_code
_entity_poly.pdbx_strand_id
1 'polypeptide(L)'
;ENEDPLISIKPFDAKSQFVADFCKDVTNHLEKYLNEKDWIDSTVQKTPSDADYQLIGSVSNTNVNFSVDVLLKAPGGKTLWSESYGASVNKINMLGDTVASNVSEKVFMEIMKVKGKYSKS
;
A
#
# COMPACT_ATOMS: atom_id res chain seq x y z
N GLU A 1 -16.40 19.34 3.13
CA GLU A 1 -15.85 19.33 4.22
C GLU A 1 -15.74 18.03 4.83
N ASN A 2 -16.43 17.11 4.53
CA ASN A 2 -16.30 15.79 5.07
C ASN A 2 -15.92 14.81 4.01
N GLU A 3 -15.04 15.22 3.14
CA GLU A 3 -14.58 14.32 2.12
C GLU A 3 -13.65 13.28 2.69
N ASP A 4 -13.80 12.06 2.22
CA ASP A 4 -12.90 11.01 2.63
C ASP A 4 -11.53 11.25 2.02
N PRO A 5 -10.46 10.92 2.77
CA PRO A 5 -9.13 11.03 2.18
C PRO A 5 -8.98 10.09 1.00
N LEU A 6 -8.34 10.58 -0.02
CA LEU A 6 -8.08 9.78 -1.21
C LEU A 6 -6.66 9.26 -1.17
N ILE A 7 -6.51 7.97 -1.36
CA ILE A 7 -5.20 7.34 -1.44
C ILE A 7 -4.94 6.96 -2.89
N SER A 8 -3.90 7.52 -3.46
CA SER A 8 -3.46 7.14 -4.80
C SER A 8 -2.46 6.01 -4.66
N ILE A 9 -2.79 4.84 -5.18
CA ILE A 9 -1.93 3.69 -5.12
C ILE A 9 -1.13 3.63 -6.41
N LYS A 10 0.17 3.86 -6.30
CA LYS A 10 1.02 3.68 -7.45
C LYS A 10 1.24 2.19 -7.65
N PRO A 11 1.07 1.67 -8.88
CA PRO A 11 1.30 0.24 -9.11
C PRO A 11 2.68 -0.15 -8.60
N PHE A 12 2.75 -1.26 -7.89
CA PHE A 12 4.00 -1.71 -7.31
C PHE A 12 5.00 -1.98 -8.41
N ASP A 13 6.23 -1.56 -8.19
CA ASP A 13 7.29 -1.65 -9.17
C ASP A 13 7.97 -3.01 -9.08
N ALA A 14 8.04 -3.70 -10.20
CA ALA A 14 8.65 -5.02 -10.27
C ALA A 14 10.05 -4.90 -10.82
N LYS A 15 11.01 -5.44 -10.09
CA LYS A 15 12.40 -5.42 -10.55
C LYS A 15 12.67 -6.48 -11.60
N SER A 16 11.79 -7.45 -11.75
CA SER A 16 11.95 -8.48 -12.76
C SER A 16 10.59 -8.93 -13.25
N GLN A 17 10.57 -9.55 -14.42
CA GLN A 17 9.33 -10.07 -14.97
C GLN A 17 8.73 -11.15 -14.08
N PHE A 18 9.58 -11.85 -13.36
CA PHE A 18 9.14 -12.92 -12.49
C PHE A 18 8.17 -12.44 -11.41
N VAL A 19 8.32 -11.21 -10.93
CA VAL A 19 7.45 -10.70 -9.88
C VAL A 19 6.39 -9.73 -10.40
N ALA A 20 6.28 -9.56 -11.71
CA ALA A 20 5.34 -8.59 -12.27
C ALA A 20 3.90 -8.93 -11.92
N ASP A 21 3.54 -10.22 -12.02
CA ASP A 21 2.17 -10.63 -11.69
C ASP A 21 1.88 -10.45 -10.20
N PHE A 22 2.87 -10.72 -9.37
CA PHE A 22 2.71 -10.52 -7.94
C PHE A 22 2.47 -9.05 -7.63
N CYS A 23 3.20 -8.15 -8.28
CA CYS A 23 3.00 -6.72 -8.06
C CYS A 23 1.61 -6.28 -8.46
N LYS A 24 1.10 -6.81 -9.57
CA LYS A 24 -0.24 -6.50 -10.01
C LYS A 24 -1.27 -6.99 -9.00
N ASP A 25 -1.09 -8.20 -8.49
CA ASP A 25 -2.02 -8.77 -7.53
C ASP A 25 -2.04 -7.96 -6.24
N VAL A 26 -0.86 -7.59 -5.73
CA VAL A 26 -0.80 -6.80 -4.50
C VAL A 26 -1.50 -5.46 -4.69
N THR A 27 -1.24 -4.81 -5.82
CA THR A 27 -1.85 -3.52 -6.10
C THR A 27 -3.38 -3.64 -6.11
N ASN A 28 -3.89 -4.67 -6.78
CA ASN A 28 -5.33 -4.86 -6.86
C ASN A 28 -5.95 -5.19 -5.52
N HIS A 29 -5.29 -6.02 -4.73
CA HIS A 29 -5.80 -6.36 -3.41
C HIS A 29 -5.79 -5.16 -2.49
N LEU A 30 -4.77 -4.30 -2.60
CA LEU A 30 -4.72 -3.08 -1.79
C LEU A 30 -5.88 -2.16 -2.11
N GLU A 31 -6.16 -1.98 -3.39
CA GLU A 31 -7.27 -1.13 -3.78
C GLU A 31 -8.57 -1.68 -3.21
N LYS A 32 -8.76 -2.99 -3.32
CA LYS A 32 -9.97 -3.62 -2.80
C LYS A 32 -10.10 -3.43 -1.29
N TYR A 33 -9.03 -3.73 -0.55
CA TYR A 33 -9.10 -3.66 0.91
C TYR A 33 -9.29 -2.23 1.39
N LEU A 34 -8.63 -1.27 0.76
CA LEU A 34 -8.76 0.11 1.18
C LEU A 34 -10.14 0.66 0.88
N ASN A 35 -10.73 0.25 -0.24
CA ASN A 35 -12.09 0.70 -0.56
C ASN A 35 -13.14 0.08 0.33
N GLU A 36 -12.80 -0.97 1.06
CA GLU A 36 -13.72 -1.54 2.04
C GLU A 36 -13.69 -0.80 3.36
N LYS A 37 -12.72 0.09 3.57
CA LYS A 37 -12.65 0.84 4.80
C LYS A 37 -13.55 2.05 4.74
N ASP A 38 -14.24 2.33 5.86
CA ASP A 38 -15.01 3.55 5.96
C ASP A 38 -14.05 4.74 6.01
N TRP A 39 -14.44 5.82 5.38
CA TRP A 39 -13.72 7.10 5.43
C TRP A 39 -12.43 7.11 4.62
N ILE A 40 -12.25 6.16 3.72
CA ILE A 40 -11.09 6.13 2.83
C ILE A 40 -11.54 5.75 1.44
N ASP A 41 -11.07 6.50 0.46
CA ASP A 41 -11.23 6.14 -0.95
C ASP A 41 -9.85 5.85 -1.52
N SER A 42 -9.78 4.93 -2.44
CA SER A 42 -8.50 4.62 -3.08
C SER A 42 -8.68 4.45 -4.58
N THR A 43 -7.62 4.74 -5.30
CA THR A 43 -7.59 4.58 -6.75
C THR A 43 -6.17 4.25 -7.15
N VAL A 44 -6.02 3.47 -8.22
CA VAL A 44 -4.70 3.10 -8.72
C VAL A 44 -4.32 4.11 -9.81
N GLN A 45 -3.17 4.75 -9.67
CA GLN A 45 -2.69 5.73 -10.61
C GLN A 45 -1.20 5.57 -10.83
N LYS A 46 -0.78 5.61 -12.09
CA LYS A 46 0.65 5.49 -12.40
C LYS A 46 1.42 6.68 -11.88
N THR A 47 0.81 7.86 -11.89
CA THR A 47 1.47 9.08 -11.45
C THR A 47 0.60 9.74 -10.39
N PRO A 48 0.72 9.32 -9.14
CA PRO A 48 -0.12 9.90 -8.10
C PRO A 48 0.11 11.38 -7.94
N SER A 49 -0.95 12.09 -7.60
CA SER A 49 -0.87 13.53 -7.35
C SER A 49 -0.26 13.80 -5.99
N ASP A 50 0.54 14.84 -5.88
CA ASP A 50 1.08 15.26 -4.59
C ASP A 50 -0.01 15.77 -3.65
N ALA A 51 -1.19 16.06 -4.17
CA ALA A 51 -2.29 16.54 -3.34
C ALA A 51 -2.97 15.41 -2.57
N ASP A 52 -2.67 14.17 -2.91
CA ASP A 52 -3.31 13.02 -2.28
C ASP A 52 -2.32 12.26 -1.40
N TYR A 53 -2.85 11.39 -0.57
CA TYR A 53 -1.99 10.41 0.06
C TYR A 53 -1.47 9.47 -1.02
N GLN A 54 -0.23 9.07 -0.92
CA GLN A 54 0.37 8.20 -1.93
C GLN A 54 0.88 6.93 -1.29
N LEU A 55 0.48 5.82 -1.84
CA LEU A 55 0.96 4.51 -1.40
C LEU A 55 1.87 3.96 -2.48
N ILE A 56 3.13 3.77 -2.14
CA ILE A 56 4.16 3.40 -3.10
C ILE A 56 4.84 2.14 -2.62
N GLY A 57 5.06 1.21 -3.52
CA GLY A 57 5.74 -0.01 -3.15
C GLY A 57 6.64 -0.51 -4.25
N SER A 58 7.58 -1.35 -3.86
CA SER A 58 8.45 -2.01 -4.82
C SER A 58 8.73 -3.42 -4.35
N VAL A 59 8.99 -4.31 -5.29
CA VAL A 59 9.24 -5.71 -5.00
C VAL A 59 10.55 -6.10 -5.62
N SER A 60 11.41 -6.74 -4.84
CA SER A 60 12.64 -7.31 -5.35
C SER A 60 12.70 -8.76 -4.92
N ASN A 61 13.57 -9.53 -5.58
CA ASN A 61 13.70 -10.94 -5.25
C ASN A 61 15.10 -11.41 -5.50
N THR A 62 15.50 -12.40 -4.71
CA THR A 62 16.69 -13.18 -4.98
C THR A 62 16.23 -14.54 -5.47
N ASN A 63 17.17 -15.49 -5.54
CA ASN A 63 16.80 -16.84 -5.96
C ASN A 63 15.86 -17.52 -4.98
N VAL A 64 15.87 -17.11 -3.72
CA VAL A 64 15.13 -17.81 -2.68
C VAL A 64 14.15 -16.94 -1.91
N ASN A 65 14.30 -15.62 -1.97
CA ASN A 65 13.48 -14.74 -1.15
C ASN A 65 12.87 -13.60 -1.94
N PHE A 66 11.71 -13.13 -1.48
CA PHE A 66 11.07 -11.91 -1.95
C PHE A 66 11.14 -10.86 -0.87
N SER A 67 11.23 -9.61 -1.28
CA SER A 67 11.16 -8.48 -0.36
C SER A 67 10.22 -7.43 -0.94
N VAL A 68 9.28 -6.97 -0.13
CA VAL A 68 8.32 -5.95 -0.54
C VAL A 68 8.51 -4.75 0.37
N ASP A 69 8.80 -3.60 -0.21
CA ASP A 69 8.96 -2.37 0.53
C ASP A 69 7.78 -1.47 0.25
N VAL A 70 7.14 -0.93 1.29
CA VAL A 70 5.94 -0.12 1.14
C VAL A 70 6.12 1.18 1.89
N LEU A 71 5.59 2.25 1.33
CA LEU A 71 5.76 3.59 1.85
C LEU A 71 4.46 4.36 1.69
N LEU A 72 4.03 5.04 2.75
CA LEU A 72 2.86 5.90 2.70
C LEU A 72 3.28 7.34 2.89
N LYS A 73 2.91 8.21 1.95
CA LYS A 73 3.21 9.64 2.02
C LYS A 73 1.94 10.43 2.21
N ALA A 74 2.03 11.48 3.01
CA ALA A 74 0.94 12.44 3.16
C ALA A 74 0.94 13.40 2.00
N PRO A 75 -0.18 14.13 1.79
CA PRO A 75 -0.17 15.21 0.82
C PRO A 75 0.98 16.16 1.11
N GLY A 76 1.72 16.52 0.09
CA GLY A 76 2.91 17.34 0.25
C GLY A 76 4.20 16.56 0.31
N GLY A 77 4.14 15.25 0.43
CA GLY A 77 5.31 14.41 0.30
C GLY A 77 5.94 13.90 1.57
N LYS A 78 5.40 14.23 2.72
CA LYS A 78 5.95 13.75 3.98
C LYS A 78 5.66 12.26 4.15
N THR A 79 6.68 11.48 4.53
CA THR A 79 6.49 10.06 4.78
C THR A 79 5.82 9.85 6.13
N LEU A 80 4.69 9.18 6.13
CA LEU A 80 3.96 8.88 7.35
C LEU A 80 4.33 7.51 7.90
N TRP A 81 4.63 6.57 7.03
CA TRP A 81 4.83 5.20 7.45
C TRP A 81 5.55 4.43 6.35
N SER A 82 6.39 3.50 6.76
CA SER A 82 7.02 2.60 5.81
C SER A 82 7.29 1.27 6.49
N GLU A 83 7.32 0.21 5.71
CA GLU A 83 7.56 -1.11 6.26
C GLU A 83 8.03 -2.03 5.14
N SER A 84 8.79 -3.06 5.52
CA SER A 84 9.26 -4.07 4.59
C SER A 84 8.71 -5.42 4.99
N TYR A 85 8.38 -6.22 3.99
CA TYR A 85 7.88 -7.58 4.19
C TYR A 85 8.76 -8.52 3.39
N GLY A 86 8.92 -9.74 3.89
CA GLY A 86 9.73 -10.72 3.17
C GLY A 86 9.18 -12.11 3.34
N ALA A 87 9.46 -12.95 2.36
CA ALA A 87 9.07 -14.35 2.42
C ALA A 87 9.92 -15.15 1.43
N SER A 88 9.93 -16.46 1.61
CA SER A 88 10.61 -17.31 0.64
C SER A 88 9.80 -17.35 -0.65
N VAL A 89 10.48 -17.68 -1.74
CA VAL A 89 9.84 -17.76 -3.05
C VAL A 89 8.67 -18.73 -3.04
N ASN A 90 8.75 -19.77 -2.23
CA ASN A 90 7.69 -20.78 -2.15
C ASN A 90 6.37 -20.22 -1.64
N LYS A 91 6.39 -19.10 -0.96
CA LYS A 91 5.21 -18.56 -0.31
C LYS A 91 4.67 -17.31 -0.98
N ILE A 92 5.08 -17.08 -2.22
CA ILE A 92 4.70 -15.86 -2.91
C ILE A 92 3.18 -15.74 -3.04
N ASN A 93 2.48 -16.84 -3.23
CA ASN A 93 1.03 -16.79 -3.42
C ASN A 93 0.30 -16.32 -2.18
N MET A 94 0.87 -16.59 -1.00
CA MET A 94 0.27 -16.16 0.25
C MET A 94 0.72 -14.77 0.62
N LEU A 95 1.91 -14.40 0.19
CA LEU A 95 2.50 -13.13 0.58
C LEU A 95 1.69 -11.94 0.08
N GLY A 96 1.17 -12.05 -1.15
CA GLY A 96 0.43 -10.93 -1.74
C GLY A 96 -0.77 -10.52 -0.90
N ASP A 97 -1.58 -11.48 -0.50
CA ASP A 97 -2.74 -11.18 0.30
C ASP A 97 -2.35 -10.70 1.70
N THR A 98 -1.34 -11.32 2.28
CA THR A 98 -0.88 -10.92 3.61
C THR A 98 -0.36 -9.49 3.62
N VAL A 99 0.45 -9.14 2.61
CA VAL A 99 0.98 -7.79 2.51
C VAL A 99 -0.16 -6.80 2.33
N ALA A 100 -1.07 -7.09 1.40
CA ALA A 100 -2.17 -6.17 1.13
C ALA A 100 -3.03 -5.96 2.36
N SER A 101 -3.34 -7.03 3.08
CA SER A 101 -4.16 -6.94 4.28
C SER A 101 -3.46 -6.12 5.36
N ASN A 102 -2.20 -6.42 5.63
CA ASN A 102 -1.46 -5.69 6.66
C ASN A 102 -1.25 -4.24 6.29
N VAL A 103 -0.90 -3.96 5.04
CA VAL A 103 -0.67 -2.59 4.61
C VAL A 103 -1.95 -1.78 4.70
N SER A 104 -3.07 -2.35 4.27
CA SER A 104 -4.33 -1.61 4.30
C SER A 104 -4.71 -1.23 5.73
N GLU A 105 -4.49 -2.13 6.69
CA GLU A 105 -4.79 -1.83 8.09
C GLU A 105 -3.88 -0.73 8.63
N LYS A 106 -2.59 -0.80 8.31
CA LYS A 106 -1.65 0.22 8.77
C LYS A 106 -1.93 1.56 8.16
N VAL A 107 -2.25 1.58 6.87
CA VAL A 107 -2.59 2.82 6.18
C VAL A 107 -3.82 3.44 6.80
N PHE A 108 -4.85 2.63 7.05
CA PHE A 108 -6.07 3.12 7.66
C PHE A 108 -5.77 3.75 9.02
N MET A 109 -4.99 3.08 9.85
CA MET A 109 -4.65 3.59 11.18
C MET A 109 -3.86 4.89 11.11
N GLU A 110 -2.90 4.98 10.20
CA GLU A 110 -2.10 6.19 10.08
C GLU A 110 -2.93 7.37 9.64
N ILE A 111 -3.85 7.15 8.71
CA ILE A 111 -4.70 8.23 8.24
C ILE A 111 -5.69 8.64 9.31
N MET A 112 -6.23 7.71 10.06
CA MET A 112 -7.14 8.05 11.14
C MET A 112 -6.44 8.89 12.21
N LYS A 113 -5.19 8.60 12.50
CA LYS A 113 -4.43 9.42 13.44
C LYS A 113 -4.29 10.85 12.92
N VAL A 114 -3.95 11.00 11.65
CA VAL A 114 -3.79 12.32 11.05
C VAL A 114 -5.11 13.08 11.08
N LYS A 115 -6.21 12.40 10.80
CA LYS A 115 -7.51 13.06 10.79
C LYS A 115 -8.09 13.25 12.20
N GLY A 116 -7.46 12.68 13.19
CA GLY A 116 -7.94 12.82 14.55
C GLY A 116 -9.14 11.96 14.90
N LYS A 117 -9.54 11.08 14.02
CA LYS A 117 -10.72 10.25 14.26
C LYS A 117 -10.42 9.03 15.10
N TYR A 118 -9.22 8.57 15.04
CA TYR A 118 -8.84 7.36 15.74
C TYR A 118 -8.55 7.63 17.20
N SER A 119 -8.11 8.81 17.49
CA SER A 119 -7.73 9.08 18.84
C SER A 119 -8.87 9.50 19.67
N LYS A 120 -9.73 9.41 19.86
CA LYS A 120 -10.62 9.84 20.66
C LYS A 120 -10.86 9.25 21.71
N SER A 121 -10.64 9.22 22.07
CA SER A 121 -11.10 8.82 22.90
C SER A 121 -11.19 8.60 23.57
#